data_b35410a0895862e01b90c7e74cdb1e54
#
_entry.id   b35410a0895862e01b90c7e74cdb1e54
#
_cell.length_a   1.000
_cell.length_b   1.000
_cell.length_c   1.000
_cell.angle_alpha   90.00
_cell.angle_beta   90.00
_cell.angle_gamma   90.00
#
_symmetry.space_group_name_H-M   'P 1'
#
loop_
_entity.id
_entity.type
_entity.pdbx_description
1 polymer ?
#
loop_
_entity_poly.entity_id
_entity_poly.type
_entity_poly.pdbx_seq_one_letter_code
_entity_poly.pdbx_strand_id
1 'polypeptide(L)'
;MALARCVVVFLCLAASVEAEDIRHSLFIAGPTFTGILDEDGREIWNAGKPKARDGFVLPNGNVLIAWSGEVQELTRAEKSVVFEYRLSPANREIGTVERLANGNTLITELGPKPRLLEVDGRGKVTLEFPLQPETDNAHMQTRMARKLDGGNYLVPHLLAFQLKEYSPTGQVVRTFPTDLDELGGRPAENWPFTAIRLPNGRTLVNLTHGNKTVELDEQGHVVWKVSNDDIPEKPFVDPCGGQRLPNGNTVIASYGATKGIKVFEFTPEKKLVWQYDGPHRAHEIQVLTTNGVPIAGKPLK
;
A
#
# COMPACT_ATOMS: atom_id res chain seq x y z
N MET A 1 -20.93 22.15 72.59
CA MET A 1 -20.93 21.01 71.68
C MET A 1 -20.40 21.48 70.31
N ALA A 2 -19.15 21.14 70.01
CA ALA A 2 -18.52 21.51 68.76
C ALA A 2 -18.54 20.30 67.82
N LEU A 3 -19.19 20.42 66.68
CA LEU A 3 -19.21 19.39 65.61
C LEU A 3 -17.94 19.52 64.76
N ALA A 4 -17.04 18.54 64.83
CA ALA A 4 -15.94 18.40 63.92
C ALA A 4 -16.44 17.87 62.55
N ARG A 5 -16.22 18.64 61.47
CA ARG A 5 -16.43 18.20 60.11
C ARG A 5 -15.18 17.48 59.61
N CYS A 6 -15.25 16.15 59.41
CA CYS A 6 -14.27 15.42 58.65
C CYS A 6 -14.40 15.73 57.14
N VAL A 7 -13.34 16.30 56.55
CA VAL A 7 -13.21 16.44 55.10
C VAL A 7 -12.45 15.22 54.62
N VAL A 8 -13.12 14.33 53.84
CA VAL A 8 -12.48 13.21 53.15
C VAL A 8 -12.01 13.74 51.79
N VAL A 9 -10.69 13.84 51.60
CA VAL A 9 -10.08 14.20 50.33
C VAL A 9 -9.87 12.87 49.52
N PHE A 10 -10.64 12.69 48.47
CA PHE A 10 -10.40 11.64 47.51
C PHE A 10 -9.23 12.05 46.59
N LEU A 11 -8.06 11.45 46.76
CA LEU A 11 -6.98 11.51 45.77
C LEU A 11 -7.36 10.55 44.63
N CYS A 12 -7.79 11.10 43.48
CA CYS A 12 -7.81 10.36 42.22
C CYS A 12 -6.38 10.19 41.73
N LEU A 13 -5.79 9.04 41.95
CA LEU A 13 -4.58 8.60 41.22
C LEU A 13 -5.00 8.37 39.75
N ALA A 14 -4.73 9.35 38.88
CA ALA A 14 -4.70 9.12 37.45
C ALA A 14 -3.49 8.23 37.14
N ALA A 15 -3.74 6.94 36.91
CA ALA A 15 -2.74 6.07 36.32
C ALA A 15 -2.46 6.61 34.90
N SER A 16 -1.28 7.15 34.65
CA SER A 16 -0.78 7.40 33.32
C SER A 16 -0.63 6.03 32.66
N VAL A 17 -1.53 5.70 31.74
CA VAL A 17 -1.30 4.59 30.80
C VAL A 17 -0.16 5.09 29.91
N GLU A 18 1.06 4.59 30.14
CA GLU A 18 2.14 4.77 29.18
C GLU A 18 1.65 4.20 27.85
N ALA A 19 1.71 5.01 26.79
CA ALA A 19 1.40 4.54 25.45
C ALA A 19 2.37 3.39 25.13
N GLU A 20 1.85 2.19 24.94
CA GLU A 20 2.65 1.02 24.58
C GLU A 20 3.38 1.33 23.27
N ASP A 21 4.71 1.13 23.23
CA ASP A 21 5.51 1.36 22.03
C ASP A 21 4.98 0.49 20.90
N ILE A 22 4.55 1.10 19.80
CA ILE A 22 4.06 0.39 18.62
C ILE A 22 5.22 -0.33 17.96
N ARG A 23 5.04 -1.63 17.69
CA ARG A 23 5.98 -2.46 16.92
C ARG A 23 5.24 -3.24 15.86
N HIS A 24 5.78 -3.25 14.64
CA HIS A 24 5.18 -3.97 13.52
C HIS A 24 6.10 -5.03 12.94
N SER A 25 5.55 -6.22 12.69
CA SER A 25 6.12 -7.15 11.72
C SER A 25 5.65 -6.77 10.32
N LEU A 26 6.58 -6.71 9.36
CA LEU A 26 6.34 -6.23 8.01
C LEU A 26 6.73 -7.24 6.94
N PHE A 27 5.89 -7.44 5.94
CA PHE A 27 6.36 -7.87 4.62
C PHE A 27 6.83 -6.63 3.84
N ILE A 28 7.98 -6.75 3.18
CA ILE A 28 8.57 -5.71 2.33
C ILE A 28 8.78 -6.28 0.92
N ALA A 29 8.21 -5.62 -0.08
CA ALA A 29 8.58 -5.75 -1.49
C ALA A 29 9.45 -4.53 -1.86
N GLY A 30 10.76 -4.73 -2.03
CA GLY A 30 11.67 -3.60 -2.17
C GLY A 30 12.85 -3.82 -3.12
N PRO A 31 13.63 -2.77 -3.38
CA PRO A 31 14.69 -2.79 -4.38
C PRO A 31 15.89 -3.66 -4.00
N THR A 32 16.18 -3.79 -2.71
CA THR A 32 17.34 -4.55 -2.19
C THR A 32 16.94 -5.75 -1.36
N PHE A 33 15.69 -5.80 -0.92
CA PHE A 33 15.13 -6.84 -0.06
C PHE A 33 13.70 -7.15 -0.45
N THR A 34 13.33 -8.43 -0.44
CA THR A 34 11.96 -8.93 -0.54
C THR A 34 11.80 -9.99 0.51
N GLY A 35 11.00 -9.70 1.55
CA GLY A 35 10.94 -10.61 2.69
C GLY A 35 10.09 -10.09 3.84
N ILE A 36 10.25 -10.71 4.99
CA ILE A 36 9.48 -10.41 6.20
C ILE A 36 10.44 -10.04 7.33
N LEU A 37 10.14 -8.95 8.01
CA LEU A 37 10.78 -8.51 9.23
C LEU A 37 9.89 -8.83 10.43
N ASP A 38 10.48 -9.22 11.56
CA ASP A 38 9.78 -9.27 12.85
C ASP A 38 9.57 -7.84 13.42
N GLU A 39 8.95 -7.78 14.60
CA GLU A 39 8.65 -6.52 15.28
C GLU A 39 9.87 -5.78 15.83
N ASP A 40 11.04 -6.44 15.87
CA ASP A 40 12.34 -5.84 16.19
C ASP A 40 13.11 -5.42 14.92
N GLY A 41 12.51 -5.56 13.73
CA GLY A 41 13.12 -5.23 12.45
C GLY A 41 14.14 -6.26 11.93
N ARG A 42 14.18 -7.47 12.50
CA ARG A 42 15.08 -8.55 12.06
C ARG A 42 14.45 -9.33 10.91
N GLU A 43 15.26 -9.74 9.95
CA GLU A 43 14.81 -10.61 8.88
C GLU A 43 14.44 -12.01 9.42
N ILE A 44 13.17 -12.40 9.26
CA ILE A 44 12.67 -13.74 9.63
C ILE A 44 12.29 -14.59 8.41
N TRP A 45 12.21 -13.97 7.24
CA TRP A 45 12.03 -14.65 5.95
C TRP A 45 12.53 -13.77 4.81
N ASN A 46 13.14 -14.39 3.80
CA ASN A 46 13.69 -13.71 2.64
C ASN A 46 13.37 -14.53 1.39
N ALA A 47 12.80 -13.92 0.36
CA ALA A 47 12.49 -14.58 -0.90
C ALA A 47 13.74 -15.05 -1.68
N GLY A 48 14.94 -14.60 -1.28
CA GLY A 48 16.19 -14.89 -1.98
C GLY A 48 16.40 -14.07 -3.27
N LYS A 49 15.42 -13.27 -3.66
CA LYS A 49 15.43 -12.43 -4.86
C LYS A 49 14.86 -11.05 -4.51
N PRO A 50 15.66 -9.97 -4.62
CA PRO A 50 15.20 -8.59 -4.39
C PRO A 50 14.44 -8.05 -5.63
N LYS A 51 14.14 -6.74 -5.60
CA LYS A 51 13.49 -5.95 -6.65
C LYS A 51 12.03 -6.35 -6.91
N ALA A 52 11.34 -6.88 -5.88
CA ALA A 52 9.89 -7.02 -5.94
C ALA A 52 9.22 -5.65 -6.02
N ARG A 53 8.11 -5.60 -6.74
CA ARG A 53 7.32 -4.39 -6.95
C ARG A 53 6.07 -4.37 -6.09
N ASP A 54 5.45 -5.52 -5.93
CA ASP A 54 4.22 -5.71 -5.16
C ASP A 54 4.21 -7.11 -4.54
N GLY A 55 3.40 -7.34 -3.54
CA GLY A 55 3.24 -8.66 -2.96
C GLY A 55 2.38 -8.68 -1.70
N PHE A 56 2.01 -9.89 -1.30
CA PHE A 56 1.15 -10.16 -0.16
C PHE A 56 1.62 -11.39 0.61
N VAL A 57 1.54 -11.35 1.91
CA VAL A 57 1.44 -12.56 2.72
C VAL A 57 -0.03 -12.98 2.72
N LEU A 58 -0.31 -14.14 2.19
CA LEU A 58 -1.66 -14.67 2.03
C LEU A 58 -2.18 -15.28 3.33
N PRO A 59 -3.51 -15.45 3.49
CA PRO A 59 -4.08 -16.07 4.69
C PRO A 59 -3.58 -17.49 5.00
N ASN A 60 -3.15 -18.24 3.97
CA ASN A 60 -2.54 -19.57 4.13
C ASN A 60 -1.06 -19.52 4.55
N GLY A 61 -0.50 -18.33 4.75
CA GLY A 61 0.89 -18.09 5.12
C GLY A 61 1.88 -18.04 3.95
N ASN A 62 1.47 -18.40 2.73
CA ASN A 62 2.30 -18.28 1.55
C ASN A 62 2.55 -16.81 1.19
N VAL A 63 3.58 -16.55 0.40
CA VAL A 63 3.93 -15.19 -0.03
C VAL A 63 3.78 -15.09 -1.55
N LEU A 64 2.84 -14.24 -1.98
CA LEU A 64 2.61 -13.90 -3.38
C LEU A 64 3.42 -12.66 -3.73
N ILE A 65 4.26 -12.73 -4.76
CA ILE A 65 5.21 -11.65 -5.08
C ILE A 65 5.21 -11.38 -6.58
N ALA A 66 5.19 -10.09 -6.96
CA ALA A 66 5.43 -9.63 -8.31
C ALA A 66 6.84 -9.03 -8.45
N TRP A 67 7.62 -9.62 -9.33
CA TRP A 67 8.83 -9.02 -9.90
C TRP A 67 8.52 -8.47 -11.30
N SER A 68 9.45 -7.77 -11.91
CA SER A 68 9.19 -7.17 -13.23
C SER A 68 8.91 -8.19 -14.34
N GLY A 69 9.44 -9.41 -14.26
CA GLY A 69 9.29 -10.45 -15.28
C GLY A 69 8.38 -11.61 -14.90
N GLU A 70 7.95 -11.71 -13.65
CA GLU A 70 7.17 -12.85 -13.18
C GLU A 70 6.39 -12.53 -11.90
N VAL A 71 5.35 -13.31 -11.66
CA VAL A 71 4.65 -13.42 -10.38
C VAL A 71 4.83 -14.83 -9.86
N GLN A 72 5.16 -14.99 -8.58
CA GLN A 72 5.22 -16.30 -7.92
C GLN A 72 4.51 -16.27 -6.58
N GLU A 73 3.85 -17.38 -6.23
CA GLU A 73 3.46 -17.70 -4.87
C GLU A 73 4.43 -18.73 -4.32
N LEU A 74 5.08 -18.38 -3.21
CA LEU A 74 6.07 -19.22 -2.53
C LEU A 74 5.50 -19.74 -1.22
N THR A 75 5.71 -21.03 -0.93
CA THR A 75 5.48 -21.54 0.43
C THR A 75 6.43 -20.86 1.41
N ARG A 76 5.95 -20.59 2.64
CA ARG A 76 6.78 -19.89 3.62
C ARG A 76 7.95 -20.73 4.14
N ALA A 77 7.74 -22.02 4.33
CA ALA A 77 8.75 -22.92 4.90
C ALA A 77 9.88 -23.24 3.91
N GLU A 78 9.53 -23.81 2.75
CA GLU A 78 10.52 -24.31 1.80
C GLU A 78 10.79 -23.38 0.63
N LYS A 79 10.02 -22.29 0.50
CA LYS A 79 10.06 -21.38 -0.66
C LYS A 79 9.79 -22.10 -1.99
N SER A 80 9.03 -23.20 -1.93
CA SER A 80 8.58 -23.90 -3.12
C SER A 80 7.57 -23.06 -3.89
N VAL A 81 7.73 -22.98 -5.21
CA VAL A 81 6.79 -22.27 -6.09
C VAL A 81 5.53 -23.12 -6.25
N VAL A 82 4.39 -22.58 -5.80
CA VAL A 82 3.07 -23.23 -5.92
C VAL A 82 2.16 -22.56 -6.96
N PHE A 83 2.50 -21.36 -7.38
CA PHE A 83 1.90 -20.66 -8.51
C PHE A 83 2.97 -19.82 -9.21
N GLU A 84 2.91 -19.77 -10.54
CA GLU A 84 3.79 -18.92 -11.35
C GLU A 84 3.01 -18.32 -12.53
N TYR A 85 3.29 -17.06 -12.84
CA TYR A 85 2.92 -16.39 -14.07
C TYR A 85 4.14 -15.65 -14.64
N ARG A 86 4.39 -15.81 -15.93
CA ARG A 86 5.49 -15.11 -16.62
C ARG A 86 4.96 -14.01 -17.51
N LEU A 87 5.67 -12.88 -17.50
CA LEU A 87 5.40 -11.73 -18.36
C LEU A 87 5.31 -12.16 -19.83
N SER A 88 4.30 -11.67 -20.52
CA SER A 88 4.16 -11.94 -21.96
C SER A 88 5.26 -11.22 -22.76
N PRO A 89 5.69 -11.79 -23.91
CA PRO A 89 6.70 -11.14 -24.77
C PRO A 89 6.24 -9.80 -25.37
N ALA A 90 4.93 -9.50 -25.31
CA ALA A 90 4.37 -8.26 -25.83
C ALA A 90 4.61 -7.06 -24.92
N ASN A 91 5.01 -7.29 -23.66
CA ASN A 91 5.18 -6.27 -22.64
C ASN A 91 6.58 -6.30 -22.03
N ARG A 92 6.88 -5.34 -21.14
CA ARG A 92 8.22 -5.13 -20.58
C ARG A 92 8.32 -5.41 -19.10
N GLU A 93 7.21 -5.21 -18.36
CA GLU A 93 7.23 -5.42 -16.92
C GLU A 93 5.83 -5.70 -16.33
N ILE A 94 5.82 -6.39 -15.19
CA ILE A 94 4.65 -6.57 -14.36
C ILE A 94 4.61 -5.42 -13.34
N GLY A 95 3.45 -4.79 -13.18
CA GLY A 95 3.26 -3.65 -12.28
C GLY A 95 2.67 -4.02 -10.93
N THR A 96 1.76 -4.98 -10.90
CA THR A 96 0.90 -5.28 -9.75
C THR A 96 0.60 -6.77 -9.61
N VAL A 97 0.27 -7.19 -8.39
CA VAL A 97 -0.33 -8.50 -8.12
C VAL A 97 -1.33 -8.39 -6.96
N GLU A 98 -2.45 -9.13 -7.04
CA GLU A 98 -3.38 -9.31 -5.93
C GLU A 98 -4.03 -10.71 -6.04
N ARG A 99 -4.09 -11.47 -4.94
CA ARG A 99 -4.91 -12.69 -4.88
C ARG A 99 -6.36 -12.31 -4.60
N LEU A 100 -7.25 -12.70 -5.49
CA LEU A 100 -8.68 -12.41 -5.41
C LEU A 100 -9.42 -13.47 -4.59
N ALA A 101 -10.61 -13.11 -4.09
CA ALA A 101 -11.44 -14.01 -3.28
C ALA A 101 -11.89 -15.27 -4.03
N ASN A 102 -12.00 -15.22 -5.36
CA ASN A 102 -12.33 -16.37 -6.20
C ASN A 102 -11.13 -17.30 -6.50
N GLY A 103 -9.96 -17.01 -5.93
CA GLY A 103 -8.72 -17.75 -6.14
C GLY A 103 -7.89 -17.31 -7.36
N ASN A 104 -8.41 -16.47 -8.23
CA ASN A 104 -7.65 -15.89 -9.33
C ASN A 104 -6.60 -14.91 -8.80
N THR A 105 -5.62 -14.62 -9.65
CA THR A 105 -4.59 -13.59 -9.38
C THR A 105 -4.77 -12.45 -10.38
N LEU A 106 -5.04 -11.24 -9.88
CA LEU A 106 -4.99 -10.02 -10.67
C LEU A 106 -3.55 -9.64 -10.93
N ILE A 107 -3.23 -9.29 -12.17
CA ILE A 107 -1.89 -8.88 -12.61
C ILE A 107 -2.05 -7.72 -13.60
N THR A 108 -1.12 -6.76 -13.58
CA THR A 108 -0.97 -5.79 -14.67
C THR A 108 0.33 -6.04 -15.41
N GLU A 109 0.28 -6.09 -16.73
CA GLU A 109 1.44 -6.05 -17.59
C GLU A 109 1.57 -4.67 -18.23
N LEU A 110 2.76 -4.13 -18.24
CA LEU A 110 3.09 -2.78 -18.69
C LEU A 110 4.09 -2.82 -19.84
N GLY A 111 3.93 -1.92 -20.80
CA GLY A 111 4.76 -1.86 -21.99
C GLY A 111 3.99 -1.45 -23.23
N PRO A 112 4.36 -1.96 -24.42
CA PRO A 112 3.69 -1.60 -25.68
C PRO A 112 2.22 -2.02 -25.78
N LYS A 113 1.81 -3.06 -25.03
CA LYS A 113 0.43 -3.56 -24.98
C LYS A 113 -0.01 -3.71 -23.53
N PRO A 114 -0.13 -2.59 -22.77
CA PRO A 114 -0.43 -2.65 -21.36
C PRO A 114 -1.84 -3.21 -21.14
N ARG A 115 -1.95 -4.11 -20.16
CA ARG A 115 -3.22 -4.78 -19.87
C ARG A 115 -3.35 -5.13 -18.38
N LEU A 116 -4.60 -5.23 -17.94
CA LEU A 116 -4.96 -5.87 -16.69
C LEU A 116 -5.52 -7.24 -17.01
N LEU A 117 -5.15 -8.26 -16.23
CA LEU A 117 -5.62 -9.62 -16.39
C LEU A 117 -5.90 -10.30 -15.05
N GLU A 118 -6.83 -11.25 -15.06
CA GLU A 118 -7.00 -12.24 -14.01
C GLU A 118 -6.53 -13.60 -14.52
N VAL A 119 -5.76 -14.29 -13.70
CA VAL A 119 -5.16 -15.59 -14.00
C VAL A 119 -5.63 -16.61 -12.97
N ASP A 120 -6.10 -17.76 -13.40
CA ASP A 120 -6.48 -18.84 -12.49
C ASP A 120 -5.27 -19.54 -11.86
N GLY A 121 -5.49 -20.44 -10.91
CA GLY A 121 -4.43 -21.17 -10.21
C GLY A 121 -3.54 -22.08 -11.11
N ARG A 122 -3.90 -22.23 -12.39
CA ARG A 122 -3.13 -22.99 -13.40
C ARG A 122 -2.36 -22.10 -14.36
N GLY A 123 -2.40 -20.77 -14.17
CA GLY A 123 -1.75 -19.81 -15.05
C GLY A 123 -2.56 -19.43 -16.29
N LYS A 124 -3.83 -19.87 -16.40
CA LYS A 124 -4.68 -19.51 -17.54
C LYS A 124 -5.34 -18.15 -17.31
N VAL A 125 -5.25 -17.26 -18.30
CA VAL A 125 -5.98 -15.99 -18.30
C VAL A 125 -7.47 -16.24 -18.40
N THR A 126 -8.24 -15.75 -17.44
CA THR A 126 -9.71 -15.88 -17.34
C THR A 126 -10.43 -14.58 -17.65
N LEU A 127 -9.76 -13.45 -17.51
CA LEU A 127 -10.22 -12.12 -17.88
C LEU A 127 -9.00 -11.28 -18.30
N GLU A 128 -9.17 -10.47 -19.34
CA GLU A 128 -8.19 -9.44 -19.69
C GLU A 128 -8.86 -8.29 -20.43
N PHE A 129 -8.27 -7.11 -20.27
CA PHE A 129 -8.59 -5.93 -21.06
C PHE A 129 -7.37 -4.98 -21.15
N PRO A 130 -7.28 -4.16 -22.24
CA PRO A 130 -6.20 -3.21 -22.38
C PRO A 130 -6.34 -2.09 -21.37
N LEU A 131 -5.23 -1.69 -20.76
CA LEU A 131 -5.12 -0.44 -20.02
C LEU A 131 -4.90 0.72 -20.99
N GLN A 132 -5.28 1.91 -20.59
CA GLN A 132 -5.19 3.14 -21.39
C GLN A 132 -4.26 4.16 -20.70
N PRO A 133 -2.94 3.89 -20.60
CA PRO A 133 -1.98 4.87 -20.07
C PRO A 133 -1.70 5.96 -21.10
N GLU A 134 -1.29 7.11 -20.62
CA GLU A 134 -0.97 8.28 -21.44
C GLU A 134 0.53 8.41 -21.75
N THR A 135 1.27 7.30 -21.61
CA THR A 135 2.73 7.25 -21.86
C THR A 135 3.18 5.90 -22.39
N ASP A 136 4.18 5.91 -23.26
CA ASP A 136 4.85 4.70 -23.76
C ASP A 136 5.97 4.22 -22.82
N ASN A 137 6.30 4.99 -21.78
CA ASN A 137 7.24 4.56 -20.76
C ASN A 137 6.58 3.54 -19.83
N ALA A 138 6.85 2.26 -20.06
CA ALA A 138 6.28 1.15 -19.31
C ALA A 138 6.35 1.36 -17.79
N HIS A 139 7.51 1.84 -17.31
CA HIS A 139 7.73 2.09 -15.88
C HIS A 139 6.82 3.18 -15.29
N MET A 140 6.32 4.07 -16.11
CA MET A 140 5.51 5.22 -15.71
C MET A 140 4.02 5.08 -16.09
N GLN A 141 3.59 3.90 -16.53
CA GLN A 141 2.21 3.66 -16.92
C GLN A 141 1.28 3.57 -15.70
N THR A 142 1.29 2.44 -15.02
CA THR A 142 0.40 2.20 -13.86
C THR A 142 1.13 1.56 -12.68
N ARG A 143 0.53 1.67 -11.48
CA ARG A 143 0.99 0.98 -10.25
C ARG A 143 -0.21 0.49 -9.45
N MET A 144 0.03 -0.39 -8.52
CA MET A 144 -0.84 -0.88 -7.44
C MET A 144 -2.34 -0.95 -7.80
N ALA A 145 -2.66 -1.58 -8.96
CA ALA A 145 -4.04 -1.84 -9.35
C ALA A 145 -4.69 -2.81 -8.35
N ARG A 146 -5.95 -2.57 -7.99
CA ARG A 146 -6.71 -3.41 -7.04
C ARG A 146 -8.13 -3.65 -7.54
N LYS A 147 -8.66 -4.86 -7.29
CA LYS A 147 -10.06 -5.18 -7.55
C LYS A 147 -10.93 -4.67 -6.41
N LEU A 148 -11.95 -3.90 -6.75
CA LEU A 148 -12.95 -3.40 -5.81
C LEU A 148 -14.01 -4.47 -5.52
N ASP A 149 -14.66 -4.39 -4.35
CA ASP A 149 -15.73 -5.33 -3.95
C ASP A 149 -16.91 -5.32 -4.92
N GLY A 150 -17.16 -4.19 -5.58
CA GLY A 150 -18.18 -4.07 -6.66
C GLY A 150 -17.77 -4.71 -7.99
N GLY A 151 -16.59 -5.33 -8.09
CA GLY A 151 -16.09 -6.04 -9.27
C GLY A 151 -15.30 -5.18 -10.25
N ASN A 152 -15.31 -3.86 -10.14
CA ASN A 152 -14.48 -2.95 -10.92
C ASN A 152 -13.01 -3.00 -10.46
N TYR A 153 -12.13 -2.36 -11.21
CA TYR A 153 -10.68 -2.30 -10.93
C TYR A 153 -10.24 -0.86 -10.81
N LEU A 154 -9.65 -0.52 -9.67
CA LEU A 154 -9.07 0.79 -9.41
C LEU A 154 -7.58 0.77 -9.79
N VAL A 155 -7.19 1.62 -10.74
CA VAL A 155 -5.85 1.62 -11.33
C VAL A 155 -5.24 3.01 -11.28
N PRO A 156 -4.16 3.23 -10.52
CA PRO A 156 -3.39 4.46 -10.56
C PRO A 156 -2.61 4.58 -11.89
N HIS A 157 -2.78 5.68 -12.60
CA HIS A 157 -2.07 6.05 -13.82
C HIS A 157 -1.12 7.19 -13.52
N LEU A 158 0.20 6.92 -13.47
CA LEU A 158 1.19 7.85 -12.93
C LEU A 158 1.24 9.16 -13.72
N LEU A 159 1.71 9.11 -14.97
CA LEU A 159 1.90 10.32 -15.79
C LEU A 159 0.61 10.88 -16.36
N ALA A 160 -0.50 10.16 -16.23
CA ALA A 160 -1.83 10.69 -16.47
C ALA A 160 -2.31 11.59 -15.33
N PHE A 161 -1.70 11.50 -14.14
CA PHE A 161 -2.16 12.15 -12.92
C PHE A 161 -3.61 11.80 -12.59
N GLN A 162 -3.96 10.51 -12.72
CA GLN A 162 -5.33 10.05 -12.55
C GLN A 162 -5.38 8.67 -11.90
N LEU A 163 -6.42 8.47 -11.12
CA LEU A 163 -6.93 7.13 -10.86
C LEU A 163 -8.02 6.83 -11.89
N LYS A 164 -7.98 5.66 -12.52
CA LYS A 164 -9.06 5.18 -13.37
C LYS A 164 -9.73 3.97 -12.75
N GLU A 165 -11.05 3.97 -12.74
CA GLU A 165 -11.85 2.82 -12.38
C GLU A 165 -12.35 2.16 -13.67
N TYR A 166 -11.98 0.89 -13.87
CA TYR A 166 -12.34 0.10 -15.03
C TYR A 166 -13.43 -0.90 -14.67
N SER A 167 -14.43 -1.06 -15.55
CA SER A 167 -15.35 -2.18 -15.46
C SER A 167 -14.65 -3.50 -15.81
N PRO A 168 -15.26 -4.67 -15.54
CA PRO A 168 -14.75 -5.98 -15.99
C PRO A 168 -14.62 -6.13 -17.52
N THR A 169 -15.25 -5.24 -18.28
CA THR A 169 -15.15 -5.20 -19.75
C THR A 169 -14.07 -4.23 -20.25
N GLY A 170 -13.30 -3.61 -19.35
CA GLY A 170 -12.22 -2.67 -19.70
C GLY A 170 -12.68 -1.26 -20.03
N GLN A 171 -13.93 -0.91 -19.77
CA GLN A 171 -14.43 0.47 -19.94
C GLN A 171 -14.02 1.30 -18.72
N VAL A 172 -13.47 2.50 -18.95
CA VAL A 172 -13.26 3.48 -17.89
C VAL A 172 -14.61 4.04 -17.46
N VAL A 173 -15.05 3.71 -16.25
CA VAL A 173 -16.36 4.13 -15.70
C VAL A 173 -16.23 5.36 -14.77
N ARG A 174 -15.04 5.63 -14.25
CA ARG A 174 -14.77 6.79 -13.39
C ARG A 174 -13.29 7.17 -13.47
N THR A 175 -13.01 8.47 -13.32
CA THR A 175 -11.65 9.01 -13.18
C THR A 175 -11.59 9.98 -12.02
N PHE A 176 -10.44 10.02 -11.33
CA PHE A 176 -10.14 10.96 -10.27
C PHE A 176 -8.80 11.62 -10.59
N PRO A 177 -8.75 12.92 -10.92
CA PRO A 177 -7.50 13.63 -11.16
C PRO A 177 -6.72 13.80 -9.85
N THR A 178 -5.39 13.81 -9.96
CA THR A 178 -4.49 14.07 -8.82
C THR A 178 -3.64 15.34 -9.01
N ASP A 179 -3.73 15.99 -10.17
CA ASP A 179 -3.12 17.29 -10.46
C ASP A 179 -4.05 18.48 -10.14
N LEU A 180 -4.83 18.34 -9.05
CA LEU A 180 -5.75 19.36 -8.58
C LEU A 180 -5.00 20.61 -8.09
N ASP A 181 -5.56 21.80 -8.31
CA ASP A 181 -4.97 23.07 -7.88
C ASP A 181 -4.71 23.13 -6.36
N GLU A 182 -5.63 22.61 -5.56
CA GLU A 182 -5.47 22.51 -4.09
C GLU A 182 -4.33 21.58 -3.64
N LEU A 183 -3.82 20.75 -4.52
CA LEU A 183 -2.64 19.90 -4.32
C LEU A 183 -1.36 20.49 -4.94
N GLY A 184 -1.43 21.70 -5.52
CA GLY A 184 -0.32 22.38 -6.19
C GLY A 184 -0.32 22.20 -7.71
N GLY A 185 -1.38 21.64 -8.27
CA GLY A 185 -1.54 21.45 -9.71
C GLY A 185 -0.52 20.48 -10.31
N ARG A 186 -0.39 20.51 -11.62
CA ARG A 186 0.54 19.66 -12.37
C ARG A 186 2.03 19.83 -12.01
N PRO A 187 2.52 21.04 -11.68
CA PRO A 187 3.91 21.24 -11.26
C PRO A 187 4.30 20.54 -9.94
N ALA A 188 3.33 20.14 -9.12
CA ALA A 188 3.58 19.39 -7.89
C ALA A 188 3.87 17.91 -8.13
N GLU A 189 3.78 17.45 -9.38
CA GLU A 189 4.08 16.04 -9.79
C GLU A 189 3.39 15.00 -8.91
N ASN A 190 2.11 15.20 -8.63
CA ASN A 190 1.27 14.32 -7.79
C ASN A 190 0.94 13.02 -8.53
N TRP A 191 1.95 12.20 -8.82
CA TRP A 191 1.77 10.92 -9.49
C TRP A 191 1.14 9.90 -8.53
N PRO A 192 -0.07 9.36 -8.83
CA PRO A 192 -0.70 8.38 -7.96
C PRO A 192 0.03 7.04 -8.08
N PHE A 193 0.55 6.55 -6.95
CA PHE A 193 1.25 5.26 -6.91
C PHE A 193 0.36 4.14 -6.35
N THR A 194 -0.23 4.35 -5.19
CA THR A 194 -1.15 3.44 -4.53
C THR A 194 -2.50 4.13 -4.35
N ALA A 195 -3.58 3.41 -4.63
CA ALA A 195 -4.94 3.85 -4.37
C ALA A 195 -5.72 2.75 -3.65
N ILE A 196 -6.25 3.07 -2.47
CA ILE A 196 -6.95 2.14 -1.61
C ILE A 196 -8.39 2.63 -1.42
N ARG A 197 -9.38 1.86 -1.89
CA ARG A 197 -10.78 2.15 -1.58
C ARG A 197 -11.06 1.77 -0.14
N LEU A 198 -11.47 2.76 0.64
CA LEU A 198 -11.81 2.60 2.05
C LEU A 198 -13.28 2.16 2.22
N PRO A 199 -13.64 1.50 3.35
CA PRO A 199 -15.02 1.05 3.61
C PRO A 199 -16.07 2.18 3.64
N ASN A 200 -15.63 3.41 3.91
CA ASN A 200 -16.51 4.61 3.91
C ASN A 200 -16.71 5.23 2.51
N GLY A 201 -16.26 4.56 1.43
CA GLY A 201 -16.37 5.02 0.05
C GLY A 201 -15.24 5.95 -0.41
N ARG A 202 -14.44 6.51 0.51
CA ARG A 202 -13.29 7.35 0.15
C ARG A 202 -12.18 6.53 -0.49
N THR A 203 -11.27 7.20 -1.18
CA THR A 203 -10.08 6.58 -1.76
C THR A 203 -8.83 7.24 -1.17
N LEU A 204 -8.02 6.46 -0.45
CA LEU A 204 -6.70 6.86 0.02
C LEU A 204 -5.72 6.75 -1.14
N VAL A 205 -4.91 7.78 -1.38
CA VAL A 205 -3.96 7.83 -2.50
C VAL A 205 -2.60 8.32 -2.03
N ASN A 206 -1.57 7.54 -2.31
CA ASN A 206 -0.19 8.00 -2.15
C ASN A 206 0.27 8.68 -3.44
N LEU A 207 0.68 9.93 -3.31
CA LEU A 207 1.17 10.77 -4.39
C LEU A 207 2.70 10.82 -4.32
N THR A 208 3.35 9.89 -5.04
CA THR A 208 4.81 9.87 -5.18
C THR A 208 5.28 11.15 -5.88
N HIS A 209 6.55 11.55 -5.78
CA HIS A 209 7.05 12.88 -6.15
C HIS A 209 6.33 14.04 -5.45
N GLY A 210 4.99 14.05 -5.39
CA GLY A 210 4.22 15.05 -4.65
C GLY A 210 4.41 15.00 -3.14
N ASN A 211 5.03 13.95 -2.61
CA ASN A 211 5.40 13.76 -1.20
C ASN A 211 4.23 13.98 -0.23
N LYS A 212 3.08 13.39 -0.56
CA LYS A 212 1.86 13.47 0.26
C LYS A 212 0.97 12.25 0.09
N THR A 213 0.05 12.08 1.04
CA THR A 213 -1.06 11.15 0.97
C THR A 213 -2.36 11.92 1.12
N VAL A 214 -3.37 11.56 0.33
CA VAL A 214 -4.68 12.23 0.34
C VAL A 214 -5.80 11.22 0.47
N GLU A 215 -6.95 11.63 0.99
CA GLU A 215 -8.22 10.94 0.81
C GLU A 215 -9.11 11.77 -0.13
N LEU A 216 -9.60 11.12 -1.17
CA LEU A 216 -10.59 11.65 -2.09
C LEU A 216 -11.97 11.10 -1.73
N ASP A 217 -13.01 11.94 -1.79
CA ASP A 217 -14.39 11.49 -1.69
C ASP A 217 -14.84 10.78 -3.00
N GLU A 218 -16.11 10.36 -3.05
CA GLU A 218 -16.65 9.70 -4.24
C GLU A 218 -16.75 10.63 -5.47
N GLN A 219 -16.67 11.94 -5.27
CA GLN A 219 -16.69 12.95 -6.32
C GLN A 219 -15.27 13.33 -6.76
N GLY A 220 -14.24 12.89 -6.04
CA GLY A 220 -12.83 13.19 -6.32
C GLY A 220 -12.31 14.46 -5.62
N HIS A 221 -13.08 15.05 -4.69
CA HIS A 221 -12.61 16.16 -3.89
C HIS A 221 -11.66 15.68 -2.79
N VAL A 222 -10.63 16.46 -2.49
CA VAL A 222 -9.71 16.20 -1.38
C VAL A 222 -10.41 16.50 -0.06
N VAL A 223 -10.69 15.45 0.72
CA VAL A 223 -11.36 15.59 2.05
C VAL A 223 -10.37 15.45 3.21
N TRP A 224 -9.17 14.98 2.93
CA TRP A 224 -8.08 14.90 3.89
C TRP A 224 -6.73 14.83 3.14
N LYS A 225 -5.70 15.43 3.73
CA LYS A 225 -4.35 15.47 3.16
C LYS A 225 -3.31 15.47 4.28
N VAL A 226 -2.20 14.76 4.07
CA VAL A 226 -1.00 14.84 4.91
C VAL A 226 0.26 14.89 4.04
N SER A 227 1.22 15.70 4.46
CA SER A 227 2.49 15.91 3.78
C SER A 227 3.61 16.20 4.78
N ASN A 228 4.81 16.49 4.28
CA ASN A 228 5.93 16.92 5.11
C ASN A 228 5.72 18.27 5.84
N ASP A 229 4.70 19.04 5.46
CA ASP A 229 4.35 20.28 6.16
C ASP A 229 3.56 20.00 7.44
N ASP A 230 2.90 18.85 7.52
CA ASP A 230 2.09 18.44 8.66
C ASP A 230 2.89 17.66 9.72
N ILE A 231 4.00 17.01 9.32
CA ILE A 231 4.81 16.11 10.18
C ILE A 231 6.22 16.66 10.32
N PRO A 232 6.64 17.05 11.56
CA PRO A 232 7.96 17.68 11.79
C PRO A 232 9.15 16.86 11.30
N GLU A 233 9.09 15.52 11.39
CA GLU A 233 10.14 14.59 10.96
C GLU A 233 10.29 14.50 9.44
N LYS A 234 9.34 15.04 8.68
CA LYS A 234 9.31 15.09 7.22
C LYS A 234 9.57 13.73 6.56
N PRO A 235 8.77 12.69 6.88
CA PRO A 235 9.06 11.32 6.49
C PRO A 235 8.72 11.00 5.03
N PHE A 236 8.00 11.86 4.32
CA PHE A 236 7.60 11.61 2.93
C PHE A 236 8.77 11.88 1.98
N VAL A 237 9.28 10.80 1.35
CA VAL A 237 10.25 10.86 0.26
C VAL A 237 9.82 9.82 -0.78
N ASP A 238 9.20 10.26 -1.87
CA ASP A 238 8.61 9.42 -2.91
C ASP A 238 7.71 8.31 -2.30
N PRO A 239 6.62 8.64 -1.60
CA PRO A 239 5.73 7.65 -1.01
C PRO A 239 5.15 6.73 -2.10
N CYS A 240 5.34 5.42 -1.92
CA CYS A 240 4.87 4.39 -2.86
C CYS A 240 3.75 3.58 -2.25
N GLY A 241 4.05 2.40 -1.73
CA GLY A 241 3.10 1.52 -1.09
C GLY A 241 2.59 2.02 0.25
N GLY A 242 1.50 1.45 0.71
CA GLY A 242 0.95 1.77 2.01
C GLY A 242 -0.24 0.92 2.38
N GLN A 243 -0.62 0.98 3.65
CA GLN A 243 -1.73 0.22 4.20
C GLN A 243 -2.53 1.07 5.17
N ARG A 244 -3.87 1.03 5.06
CA ARG A 244 -4.77 1.52 6.12
C ARG A 244 -4.97 0.41 7.13
N LEU A 245 -4.66 0.69 8.38
CA LEU A 245 -4.85 -0.24 9.49
C LEU A 245 -6.28 -0.19 10.05
N PRO A 246 -6.73 -1.27 10.76
CA PRO A 246 -8.07 -1.30 11.36
C PRO A 246 -8.34 -0.19 12.38
N ASN A 247 -7.30 0.32 13.05
CA ASN A 247 -7.41 1.45 13.98
C ASN A 247 -7.57 2.81 13.31
N GLY A 248 -7.55 2.86 11.96
CA GLY A 248 -7.65 4.10 11.18
C GLY A 248 -6.31 4.74 10.84
N ASN A 249 -5.22 4.29 11.42
CA ASN A 249 -3.88 4.77 11.08
C ASN A 249 -3.45 4.33 9.68
N THR A 250 -2.50 5.04 9.12
CA THR A 250 -1.95 4.73 7.80
C THR A 250 -0.46 4.49 7.89
N VAL A 251 -0.01 3.37 7.31
CA VAL A 251 1.42 3.05 7.16
C VAL A 251 1.83 3.31 5.72
N ILE A 252 2.95 4.02 5.53
CA ILE A 252 3.45 4.44 4.21
C ILE A 252 4.90 4.01 4.05
N ALA A 253 5.24 3.54 2.84
CA ALA A 253 6.61 3.31 2.41
C ALA A 253 7.18 4.55 1.70
N SER A 254 8.20 5.18 2.29
CA SER A 254 9.00 6.25 1.68
C SER A 254 10.10 5.65 0.81
N TYR A 255 9.75 5.27 -0.42
CA TYR A 255 10.65 4.57 -1.34
C TYR A 255 11.95 5.35 -1.65
N GLY A 256 11.85 6.67 -1.80
CA GLY A 256 13.00 7.53 -2.09
C GLY A 256 13.99 7.68 -0.91
N ALA A 257 13.58 7.38 0.32
CA ALA A 257 14.40 7.55 1.51
C ALA A 257 15.59 6.56 1.53
N THR A 258 16.76 7.02 1.14
CA THR A 258 18.01 6.22 1.21
C THR A 258 18.62 6.22 2.61
N LYS A 259 18.28 7.22 3.43
CA LYS A 259 18.65 7.38 4.84
C LYS A 259 17.40 7.81 5.63
N GLY A 260 17.42 7.63 6.94
CA GLY A 260 16.31 7.98 7.81
C GLY A 260 15.08 7.08 7.61
N ILE A 261 13.92 7.66 7.80
CA ILE A 261 12.63 6.96 7.86
C ILE A 261 12.24 6.37 6.51
N LYS A 262 12.06 5.05 6.43
CA LYS A 262 11.72 4.32 5.20
C LYS A 262 10.30 3.79 5.20
N VAL A 263 9.75 3.49 6.37
CA VAL A 263 8.34 3.17 6.57
C VAL A 263 7.88 3.90 7.82
N PHE A 264 6.68 4.44 7.82
CA PHE A 264 6.16 5.17 8.98
C PHE A 264 4.65 5.03 9.08
N GLU A 265 4.14 5.14 10.30
CA GLU A 265 2.72 5.16 10.64
C GLU A 265 2.33 6.51 11.19
N PHE A 266 1.19 7.02 10.76
CA PHE A 266 0.58 8.23 11.31
C PHE A 266 -0.93 8.06 11.51
N THR A 267 -1.44 8.81 12.48
CA THR A 267 -2.86 8.82 12.83
C THR A 267 -3.67 9.68 11.86
N PRO A 268 -5.03 9.57 11.84
CA PRO A 268 -5.89 10.49 11.10
C PRO A 268 -5.66 11.97 11.44
N GLU A 269 -5.20 12.27 12.67
CA GLU A 269 -4.83 13.62 13.15
C GLU A 269 -3.41 14.02 12.71
N LYS A 270 -2.78 13.24 11.81
CA LYS A 270 -1.46 13.48 11.21
C LYS A 270 -0.29 13.42 12.21
N LYS A 271 -0.45 12.68 13.30
CA LYS A 271 0.61 12.47 14.27
C LYS A 271 1.42 11.24 13.88
N LEU A 272 2.74 11.38 13.70
CA LEU A 272 3.67 10.25 13.57
C LEU A 272 3.67 9.45 14.88
N VAL A 273 3.40 8.15 14.79
CA VAL A 273 3.29 7.25 15.95
C VAL A 273 4.26 6.07 15.90
N TRP A 274 4.76 5.73 14.72
CA TRP A 274 5.77 4.68 14.52
C TRP A 274 6.59 4.95 13.27
N GLN A 275 7.84 4.47 13.27
CA GLN A 275 8.74 4.54 12.12
C GLN A 275 9.72 3.36 12.07
N TYR A 276 10.13 3.03 10.84
CA TYR A 276 11.21 2.11 10.54
C TYR A 276 12.28 2.84 9.74
N ASP A 277 13.49 2.88 10.26
CA ASP A 277 14.69 3.51 9.68
C ASP A 277 15.79 2.49 9.35
N GLY A 278 15.46 1.20 9.44
CA GLY A 278 16.36 0.09 9.14
C GLY A 278 16.85 0.05 7.67
N PRO A 279 17.60 -1.00 7.25
CA PRO A 279 18.33 -0.98 5.98
C PRO A 279 17.43 -1.10 4.73
N HIS A 280 16.17 -1.55 4.85
CA HIS A 280 15.37 -1.95 3.71
C HIS A 280 14.38 -0.86 3.29
N ARG A 281 14.42 -0.48 2.01
CA ARG A 281 13.39 0.35 1.38
C ARG A 281 12.30 -0.52 0.78
N ALA A 282 11.10 0.03 0.62
CA ALA A 282 9.96 -0.69 0.08
C ALA A 282 9.28 0.07 -1.07
N HIS A 283 8.92 -0.65 -2.15
CA HIS A 283 7.88 -0.21 -3.07
C HIS A 283 6.50 -0.45 -2.47
N GLU A 284 6.34 -1.62 -1.82
CA GLU A 284 5.11 -2.01 -1.17
C GLU A 284 5.40 -2.68 0.16
N ILE A 285 4.48 -2.54 1.10
CA ILE A 285 4.55 -3.14 2.43
C ILE A 285 3.23 -3.84 2.78
N GLN A 286 3.30 -4.75 3.74
CA GLN A 286 2.13 -5.23 4.47
C GLN A 286 2.48 -5.36 5.94
N VAL A 287 1.72 -4.69 6.80
CA VAL A 287 1.79 -4.92 8.24
C VAL A 287 1.13 -6.27 8.55
N LEU A 288 1.86 -7.15 9.21
CA LEU A 288 1.41 -8.50 9.53
C LEU A 288 0.92 -8.61 10.97
N THR A 289 1.68 -8.02 11.90
CA THR A 289 1.32 -7.93 13.32
C THR A 289 1.58 -6.54 13.87
N THR A 290 0.90 -6.21 14.95
CA THR A 290 1.19 -5.06 15.81
C THR A 290 1.24 -5.55 17.24
N ASN A 291 2.38 -5.36 17.94
CA ASN A 291 2.60 -5.80 19.32
C ASN A 291 2.21 -7.27 19.56
N GLY A 292 2.66 -8.18 18.67
CA GLY A 292 2.37 -9.61 18.71
C GLY A 292 0.97 -10.01 18.22
N VAL A 293 0.09 -9.05 17.91
CA VAL A 293 -1.28 -9.32 17.47
C VAL A 293 -1.38 -9.26 15.94
N PRO A 294 -1.82 -10.33 15.25
CA PRO A 294 -2.04 -10.31 13.80
C PRO A 294 -3.06 -9.25 13.37
N ILE A 295 -2.78 -8.57 12.25
CA ILE A 295 -3.74 -7.63 11.66
C ILE A 295 -4.92 -8.42 11.10
N ALA A 296 -6.12 -8.09 11.58
CA ALA A 296 -7.34 -8.78 11.20
C ALA A 296 -7.85 -8.35 9.81
N GLY A 297 -8.45 -9.30 9.09
CA GLY A 297 -9.14 -9.05 7.82
C GLY A 297 -8.23 -9.00 6.59
N LYS A 298 -8.83 -8.62 5.45
CA LYS A 298 -8.09 -8.38 4.20
C LYS A 298 -7.29 -7.08 4.36
N PRO A 299 -5.98 -7.09 4.06
CA PRO A 299 -5.19 -5.85 4.13
C PRO A 299 -5.70 -4.83 3.12
N LEU A 300 -5.96 -3.61 3.58
CA LEU A 300 -6.31 -2.47 2.75
C LEU A 300 -5.02 -1.78 2.26
N LYS A 301 -4.53 -2.22 1.13
CA LYS A 301 -3.24 -1.77 0.57
C LYS A 301 -3.21 -1.74 -0.96
#